data_caab2a30157519c39c30111483fa9976
#
_entry.id   caab2a30157519c39c30111483fa9976
#
_cell.length_a   1.000
_cell.length_b   1.000
_cell.length_c   1.000
_cell.angle_alpha   90.00
_cell.angle_beta   90.00
_cell.angle_gamma   90.00
#
_symmetry.space_group_name_H-M   'P 1'
#
loop_
_entity.id
_entity.type
_entity.pdbx_description
1 polymer ?
#
loop_
_entity_poly.entity_id
_entity_poly.type
_entity_poly.pdbx_seq_one_letter_code
_entity_poly.pdbx_strand_id
1 'polypeptide(L)'
;MPSRRGFLSLESERGVTARFALLSGLQEFAIWLPLPVLVLHMTDRGFDLAAIGFAFAVRAVLVVALEVPTGGLADAIGRRPIALVSQAATFLSFLLLLFALGPATLMLYAVFQGIGAALHSGALEAWYVDRLKALEYEVSLQKNLATIGVAQTAAMLAGAAIGGSLPALLSGSELPWPLSGFGIALFAGLVLRAFVMYLTIVLVEEPERRGTQRLAEALTTPAVVRDGLRLALRIPVMPYLLVAGAAMGVATISLETFWQPIASLTFGADPETSGVYGFLGFVLGASGLLGSLAVMRYGDRFPGGPAALAGASQVLKAGAMILLALHATGAGVAVGLGVAFFALATQNVPHDTLLNEAVPSERRSIMLSINSLVFFLGVALGSSVLGYVAAQQDPRLALCIGALFTLVTAVAYVGVALAARPRGKELVAEVSDEA
;
A
#
# COMPACT_ATOMS: atom_id res chain seq x y z
N MET A 1 18.59 30.06 31.30
CA MET A 1 18.45 28.59 31.43
C MET A 1 17.51 28.13 30.34
N PRO A 2 17.92 27.28 29.37
CA PRO A 2 16.99 26.73 28.39
C PRO A 2 16.07 25.78 29.15
N SER A 3 14.78 26.12 29.18
CA SER A 3 13.73 25.22 29.67
C SER A 3 13.90 23.86 29.01
N ARG A 4 13.82 22.78 29.77
CA ARG A 4 13.72 21.38 29.25
C ARG A 4 12.43 21.29 28.40
N ARG A 5 12.49 21.75 27.15
CA ARG A 5 11.43 21.52 26.18
C ARG A 5 11.38 20.01 25.99
N GLY A 6 10.26 19.39 26.31
CA GLY A 6 10.13 17.95 26.24
C GLY A 6 10.43 17.43 24.82
N PHE A 7 10.94 16.21 24.71
CA PHE A 7 11.29 15.56 23.44
C PHE A 7 10.15 15.58 22.39
N LEU A 8 8.91 15.70 22.83
CA LEU A 8 7.71 15.80 22.00
C LEU A 8 7.11 17.22 21.95
N SER A 9 7.88 18.30 22.10
CA SER A 9 7.36 19.67 22.03
C SER A 9 6.93 20.06 20.62
N LEU A 10 5.75 20.69 20.47
CA LEU A 10 5.29 21.25 19.19
C LEU A 10 5.95 22.59 18.82
N GLU A 11 6.75 23.15 19.71
CA GLU A 11 7.48 24.40 19.48
C GLU A 11 8.87 24.18 18.86
N SER A 12 9.22 22.92 18.55
CA SER A 12 10.49 22.56 17.93
C SER A 12 10.29 21.56 16.80
N GLU A 13 11.07 21.72 15.74
CA GLU A 13 11.15 20.79 14.62
C GLU A 13 11.35 19.34 15.07
N ARG A 14 12.33 19.14 15.98
CA ARG A 14 12.64 17.79 16.50
C ARG A 14 11.45 17.18 17.22
N GLY A 15 10.69 17.99 17.97
CA GLY A 15 9.52 17.49 18.67
C GLY A 15 8.37 17.14 17.74
N VAL A 16 8.11 17.96 16.71
CA VAL A 16 7.10 17.67 15.68
C VAL A 16 7.49 16.42 14.88
N THR A 17 8.74 16.32 14.45
CA THR A 17 9.26 15.15 13.74
C THR A 17 9.19 13.89 14.59
N ALA A 18 9.54 13.96 15.88
CA ALA A 18 9.45 12.83 16.79
C ALA A 18 8.00 12.37 17.00
N ARG A 19 7.03 13.30 17.13
CA ARG A 19 5.60 12.95 17.21
C ARG A 19 5.13 12.23 15.95
N PHE A 20 5.46 12.75 14.78
CA PHE A 20 5.05 12.15 13.52
C PHE A 20 5.72 10.79 13.30
N ALA A 21 7.03 10.66 13.58
CA ALA A 21 7.75 9.39 13.50
C ALA A 21 7.18 8.33 14.44
N LEU A 22 6.82 8.71 15.67
CA LEU A 22 6.20 7.83 16.64
C LEU A 22 4.83 7.35 16.18
N LEU A 23 3.95 8.28 15.76
CA LEU A 23 2.60 7.95 15.30
C LEU A 23 2.62 7.08 14.06
N SER A 24 3.38 7.48 13.02
CA SER A 24 3.47 6.74 11.77
C SER A 24 4.18 5.39 11.94
N GLY A 25 5.24 5.31 12.75
CA GLY A 25 5.92 4.06 13.05
C GLY A 25 5.02 3.07 13.80
N LEU A 26 4.31 3.51 14.86
CA LEU A 26 3.36 2.65 15.57
C LEU A 26 2.18 2.24 14.69
N GLN A 27 1.77 3.09 13.76
CA GLN A 27 0.72 2.77 12.79
C GLN A 27 1.18 1.67 11.83
N GLU A 28 2.38 1.77 11.27
CA GLU A 28 2.98 0.71 10.45
C GLU A 28 3.11 -0.60 11.23
N PHE A 29 3.63 -0.54 12.44
CA PHE A 29 3.71 -1.72 13.31
C PHE A 29 2.34 -2.38 13.51
N ALA A 30 1.29 -1.59 13.79
CA ALA A 30 -0.07 -2.09 13.99
C ALA A 30 -0.70 -2.70 12.71
N ILE A 31 -0.35 -2.17 11.53
CA ILE A 31 -0.78 -2.71 10.25
C ILE A 31 -0.14 -4.07 10.01
N TRP A 32 1.16 -4.18 10.23
CA TRP A 32 1.94 -5.37 9.86
C TRP A 32 1.87 -6.51 10.89
N LEU A 33 1.34 -6.26 12.10
CA LEU A 33 1.12 -7.34 13.07
C LEU A 33 0.25 -8.48 12.52
N PRO A 34 -0.97 -8.27 12.02
CA PRO A 34 -1.81 -9.35 11.51
C PRO A 34 -1.47 -9.76 10.07
N LEU A 35 -0.76 -8.92 9.30
CA LEU A 35 -0.63 -9.07 7.86
C LEU A 35 -0.03 -10.42 7.41
N PRO A 36 1.04 -10.96 8.05
CA PRO A 36 1.63 -12.23 7.64
C PRO A 36 0.72 -13.45 7.79
N VAL A 37 -0.31 -13.35 8.60
CA VAL A 37 -1.27 -14.44 8.88
C VAL A 37 -2.72 -14.06 8.53
N LEU A 38 -2.93 -12.95 7.84
CA LEU A 38 -4.26 -12.38 7.59
C LEU A 38 -5.15 -13.30 6.74
N VAL A 39 -4.63 -13.79 5.62
CA VAL A 39 -5.38 -14.70 4.74
C VAL A 39 -5.57 -16.06 5.41
N LEU A 40 -4.57 -16.54 6.17
CA LEU A 40 -4.70 -17.76 6.97
C LEU A 40 -5.80 -17.63 8.03
N HIS A 41 -5.89 -16.48 8.71
CA HIS A 41 -6.99 -16.23 9.63
C HIS A 41 -8.36 -16.26 8.93
N MET A 42 -8.47 -15.66 7.74
CA MET A 42 -9.71 -15.68 6.97
C MET A 42 -10.10 -17.13 6.57
N THR A 43 -9.13 -17.92 6.09
CA THR A 43 -9.37 -19.32 5.71
C THR A 43 -9.68 -20.20 6.93
N ASP A 44 -9.02 -19.97 8.07
CA ASP A 44 -9.31 -20.65 9.36
C ASP A 44 -10.75 -20.36 9.84
N ARG A 45 -11.28 -19.17 9.54
CA ARG A 45 -12.68 -18.78 9.82
C ARG A 45 -13.67 -19.30 8.77
N GLY A 46 -13.24 -20.13 7.83
CA GLY A 46 -14.10 -20.81 6.84
C GLY A 46 -14.40 -20.01 5.58
N PHE A 47 -13.68 -18.89 5.32
CA PHE A 47 -13.81 -18.18 4.04
C PHE A 47 -12.92 -18.82 2.99
N ASP A 48 -13.48 -19.11 1.83
CA ASP A 48 -12.71 -19.55 0.67
C ASP A 48 -11.99 -18.36 -0.01
N LEU A 49 -11.03 -18.66 -0.89
CA LEU A 49 -10.25 -17.64 -1.58
C LEU A 49 -11.10 -16.79 -2.56
N ALA A 50 -12.26 -17.26 -2.99
CA ALA A 50 -13.19 -16.48 -3.81
C ALA A 50 -13.87 -15.38 -2.96
N ALA A 51 -14.37 -15.73 -1.77
CA ALA A 51 -14.96 -14.77 -0.85
C ALA A 51 -13.92 -13.72 -0.38
N ILE A 52 -12.69 -14.15 -0.09
CA ILE A 52 -11.59 -13.27 0.30
C ILE A 52 -11.23 -12.33 -0.86
N GLY A 53 -11.09 -12.86 -2.07
CA GLY A 53 -10.81 -12.07 -3.28
C GLY A 53 -11.92 -11.06 -3.58
N PHE A 54 -13.19 -11.46 -3.42
CA PHE A 54 -14.31 -10.54 -3.59
C PHE A 54 -14.33 -9.43 -2.53
N ALA A 55 -14.00 -9.72 -1.28
CA ALA A 55 -13.87 -8.72 -0.23
C ALA A 55 -12.76 -7.70 -0.54
N PHE A 56 -11.60 -8.16 -1.04
CA PHE A 56 -10.52 -7.27 -1.46
C PHE A 56 -10.90 -6.43 -2.68
N ALA A 57 -11.72 -6.98 -3.60
CA ALA A 57 -12.26 -6.21 -4.72
C ALA A 57 -13.22 -5.11 -4.24
N VAL A 58 -14.13 -5.41 -3.30
CA VAL A 58 -15.03 -4.41 -2.69
C VAL A 58 -14.21 -3.29 -2.03
N ARG A 59 -13.16 -3.66 -1.25
CA ARG A 59 -12.23 -2.69 -0.67
C ARG A 59 -11.60 -1.79 -1.75
N ALA A 60 -11.08 -2.37 -2.83
CA ALA A 60 -10.41 -1.62 -3.89
C ALA A 60 -11.36 -0.67 -4.63
N VAL A 61 -12.59 -1.12 -4.93
CA VAL A 61 -13.63 -0.27 -5.54
C VAL A 61 -13.99 0.90 -4.63
N LEU A 62 -14.08 0.69 -3.31
CA LEU A 62 -14.36 1.77 -2.36
C LEU A 62 -13.21 2.77 -2.26
N VAL A 63 -11.95 2.31 -2.33
CA VAL A 63 -10.80 3.22 -2.40
C VAL A 63 -10.94 4.12 -3.63
N VAL A 64 -11.16 3.54 -4.82
CA VAL A 64 -11.40 4.30 -6.07
C VAL A 64 -12.54 5.30 -5.94
N ALA A 65 -13.68 4.85 -5.42
CA ALA A 65 -14.89 5.67 -5.34
C ALA A 65 -14.74 6.85 -4.35
N LEU A 66 -13.95 6.67 -3.30
CA LEU A 66 -13.80 7.64 -2.22
C LEU A 66 -12.54 8.50 -2.33
N GLU A 67 -11.44 8.01 -2.93
CA GLU A 67 -10.16 8.74 -3.02
C GLU A 67 -10.33 10.10 -3.69
N VAL A 68 -11.07 10.15 -4.81
CA VAL A 68 -11.33 11.39 -5.55
C VAL A 68 -12.17 12.39 -4.73
N PRO A 69 -13.32 12.00 -4.11
CA PRO A 69 -14.09 12.94 -3.31
C PRO A 69 -13.42 13.32 -1.98
N THR A 70 -12.57 12.47 -1.41
CA THR A 70 -11.98 12.72 -0.09
C THR A 70 -10.69 13.53 -0.10
N GLY A 71 -10.06 13.72 -1.26
CA GLY A 71 -8.81 14.50 -1.37
C GLY A 71 -8.89 15.91 -0.78
N GLY A 72 -10.05 16.59 -0.92
CA GLY A 72 -10.30 17.90 -0.32
C GLY A 72 -10.90 17.88 1.10
N LEU A 73 -11.36 16.72 1.59
CA LEU A 73 -12.04 16.64 2.89
C LEU A 73 -11.12 17.01 4.06
N ALA A 74 -9.86 16.61 4.00
CA ALA A 74 -8.89 16.93 5.04
C ALA A 74 -8.65 18.45 5.17
N ASP A 75 -8.73 19.18 4.06
CA ASP A 75 -8.63 20.65 4.05
C ASP A 75 -9.92 21.30 4.56
N ALA A 76 -11.09 20.73 4.27
CA ALA A 76 -12.39 21.26 4.67
C ALA A 76 -12.75 20.94 6.14
N ILE A 77 -12.52 19.68 6.58
CA ILE A 77 -12.93 19.17 7.90
C ILE A 77 -11.78 19.29 8.92
N GLY A 78 -10.53 19.16 8.49
CA GLY A 78 -9.31 19.16 9.29
C GLY A 78 -8.53 17.85 9.22
N ARG A 79 -7.22 17.94 9.44
CA ARG A 79 -6.29 16.80 9.33
C ARG A 79 -6.56 15.75 10.41
N ARG A 80 -6.70 16.19 11.67
CA ARG A 80 -6.92 15.32 12.82
C ARG A 80 -8.25 14.57 12.78
N PRO A 81 -9.42 15.19 12.54
CA PRO A 81 -10.69 14.48 12.41
C PRO A 81 -10.66 13.41 11.31
N ILE A 82 -10.10 13.72 10.13
CA ILE A 82 -10.00 12.77 9.02
C ILE A 82 -9.09 11.59 9.39
N ALA A 83 -7.94 11.84 10.01
CA ALA A 83 -7.06 10.77 10.50
C ALA A 83 -7.77 9.86 11.51
N LEU A 84 -8.54 10.44 12.46
CA LEU A 84 -9.29 9.67 13.45
C LEU A 84 -10.42 8.84 12.83
N VAL A 85 -11.15 9.39 11.84
CA VAL A 85 -12.19 8.64 11.11
C VAL A 85 -11.57 7.48 10.33
N SER A 86 -10.44 7.70 9.65
CA SER A 86 -9.67 6.65 8.97
C SER A 86 -9.24 5.53 9.94
N GLN A 87 -8.65 5.91 11.08
CA GLN A 87 -8.20 4.97 12.11
C GLN A 87 -9.38 4.20 12.73
N ALA A 88 -10.51 4.87 13.01
CA ALA A 88 -11.71 4.23 13.55
C ALA A 88 -12.33 3.25 12.54
N ALA A 89 -12.42 3.61 11.26
CA ALA A 89 -12.88 2.71 10.21
C ALA A 89 -11.98 1.48 10.10
N THR A 90 -10.67 1.66 10.08
CA THR A 90 -9.71 0.55 10.03
C THR A 90 -9.78 -0.31 11.30
N PHE A 91 -9.92 0.29 12.48
CA PHE A 91 -10.12 -0.44 13.74
C PHE A 91 -11.38 -1.31 13.68
N LEU A 92 -12.51 -0.74 13.27
CA LEU A 92 -13.77 -1.45 13.14
C LEU A 92 -13.68 -2.59 12.12
N SER A 93 -12.97 -2.38 11.01
CA SER A 93 -12.78 -3.45 10.02
C SER A 93 -12.06 -4.66 10.62
N PHE A 94 -10.97 -4.46 11.33
CA PHE A 94 -10.23 -5.56 11.95
C PHE A 94 -10.98 -6.18 13.14
N LEU A 95 -11.80 -5.40 13.86
CA LEU A 95 -12.68 -5.93 14.90
C LEU A 95 -13.72 -6.89 14.29
N LEU A 96 -14.35 -6.51 13.18
CA LEU A 96 -15.28 -7.37 12.45
C LEU A 96 -14.61 -8.64 11.94
N LEU A 97 -13.36 -8.52 11.45
CA LEU A 97 -12.59 -9.66 10.96
C LEU A 97 -12.14 -10.60 12.09
N LEU A 98 -11.80 -10.07 13.26
CA LEU A 98 -11.42 -10.89 14.43
C LEU A 98 -12.54 -11.87 14.80
N PHE A 99 -13.80 -11.40 14.78
CA PHE A 99 -14.94 -12.27 15.04
C PHE A 99 -15.35 -13.11 13.83
N ALA A 100 -15.28 -12.59 12.62
CA ALA A 100 -15.51 -13.27 11.34
C ALA A 100 -16.73 -14.21 11.34
N LEU A 101 -17.88 -13.70 11.78
CA LEU A 101 -19.11 -14.48 12.02
C LEU A 101 -19.80 -15.02 10.75
N GLY A 102 -19.35 -14.63 9.58
CA GLY A 102 -19.90 -15.07 8.30
C GLY A 102 -19.71 -14.05 7.17
N PRO A 103 -20.28 -14.29 5.97
CA PRO A 103 -20.04 -13.47 4.79
C PRO A 103 -20.37 -11.98 4.98
N ALA A 104 -21.40 -11.67 5.78
CA ALA A 104 -21.76 -10.27 6.07
C ALA A 104 -20.65 -9.54 6.82
N THR A 105 -20.01 -10.17 7.81
CA THR A 105 -18.89 -9.56 8.55
C THR A 105 -17.66 -9.39 7.68
N LEU A 106 -17.39 -10.31 6.74
CA LEU A 106 -16.32 -10.17 5.76
C LEU A 106 -16.57 -8.98 4.81
N MET A 107 -17.81 -8.79 4.35
CA MET A 107 -18.17 -7.64 3.51
C MET A 107 -18.09 -6.33 4.29
N LEU A 108 -18.54 -6.28 5.54
CA LEU A 108 -18.38 -5.10 6.39
C LEU A 108 -16.90 -4.78 6.67
N TYR A 109 -16.07 -5.82 6.91
CA TYR A 109 -14.62 -5.66 6.97
C TYR A 109 -14.10 -4.94 5.71
N ALA A 110 -14.45 -5.43 4.51
CA ALA A 110 -14.02 -4.85 3.25
C ALA A 110 -14.47 -3.38 3.08
N VAL A 111 -15.72 -3.08 3.46
CA VAL A 111 -16.28 -1.72 3.39
C VAL A 111 -15.51 -0.77 4.30
N PHE A 112 -15.38 -1.11 5.59
CA PHE A 112 -14.67 -0.24 6.54
C PHE A 112 -13.18 -0.15 6.23
N GLN A 113 -12.56 -1.21 5.71
CA GLN A 113 -11.16 -1.17 5.28
C GLN A 113 -10.97 -0.27 4.05
N GLY A 114 -11.92 -0.28 3.11
CA GLY A 114 -11.92 0.62 1.95
C GLY A 114 -12.08 2.09 2.36
N ILE A 115 -13.03 2.40 3.25
CA ILE A 115 -13.22 3.75 3.81
C ILE A 115 -11.96 4.20 4.55
N GLY A 116 -11.42 3.35 5.42
CA GLY A 116 -10.21 3.65 6.18
C GLY A 116 -9.01 3.94 5.27
N ALA A 117 -8.80 3.13 4.23
CA ALA A 117 -7.72 3.30 3.27
C ALA A 117 -7.85 4.59 2.45
N ALA A 118 -9.06 4.91 1.97
CA ALA A 118 -9.31 6.13 1.20
C ALA A 118 -9.06 7.42 2.01
N LEU A 119 -9.39 7.41 3.31
CA LEU A 119 -9.19 8.55 4.21
C LEU A 119 -7.77 8.61 4.80
N HIS A 120 -7.01 7.51 4.71
CA HIS A 120 -5.67 7.42 5.28
C HIS A 120 -4.65 8.26 4.52
N SER A 121 -4.84 8.42 3.20
CA SER A 121 -3.88 9.05 2.31
C SER A 121 -3.57 10.50 2.73
N GLY A 122 -2.39 10.70 3.30
CA GLY A 122 -1.78 12.01 3.48
C GLY A 122 -2.27 12.86 4.67
N ALA A 123 -3.33 12.51 5.43
CA ALA A 123 -3.86 13.39 6.48
C ALA A 123 -2.82 13.71 7.58
N LEU A 124 -2.13 12.70 8.11
CA LEU A 124 -1.09 12.89 9.13
C LEU A 124 0.20 13.49 8.55
N GLU A 125 0.58 13.10 7.33
CA GLU A 125 1.75 13.66 6.65
C GLU A 125 1.54 15.14 6.32
N ALA A 126 0.36 15.51 5.83
CA ALA A 126 0.00 16.89 5.57
C ALA A 126 -0.02 17.71 6.88
N TRP A 127 -0.54 17.16 8.00
CA TRP A 127 -0.44 17.81 9.31
C TRP A 127 1.02 18.07 9.69
N TYR A 128 1.90 17.09 9.48
CA TYR A 128 3.32 17.20 9.76
C TYR A 128 3.98 18.32 8.95
N VAL A 129 3.75 18.35 7.64
CA VAL A 129 4.29 19.38 6.74
C VAL A 129 3.74 20.76 7.08
N ASP A 130 2.44 20.89 7.34
CA ASP A 130 1.80 22.16 7.71
C ASP A 130 2.35 22.69 9.05
N ARG A 131 2.60 21.79 10.02
CA ARG A 131 3.18 22.17 11.30
C ARG A 131 4.62 22.63 11.19
N LEU A 132 5.43 21.96 10.35
CA LEU A 132 6.81 22.41 10.07
C LEU A 132 6.84 23.78 9.41
N LYS A 133 5.97 24.02 8.43
CA LYS A 133 5.87 25.34 7.76
C LYS A 133 5.49 26.44 8.75
N ALA A 134 4.57 26.15 9.69
CA ALA A 134 4.14 27.13 10.71
C ALA A 134 5.26 27.49 11.71
N LEU A 135 6.31 26.69 11.81
CA LEU A 135 7.48 26.97 12.64
C LEU A 135 8.54 27.83 11.92
N GLU A 136 8.29 28.22 10.65
CA GLU A 136 9.22 29.02 9.81
C GLU A 136 10.64 28.42 9.71
N TYR A 137 10.76 27.08 9.85
CA TYR A 137 12.06 26.41 9.77
C TYR A 137 12.48 26.17 8.31
N GLU A 138 13.69 26.58 7.98
CA GLU A 138 14.39 26.19 6.73
C GLU A 138 14.99 24.79 6.85
N VAL A 139 14.14 23.81 7.05
CA VAL A 139 14.61 22.43 7.25
C VAL A 139 14.69 21.71 5.92
N SER A 140 15.64 20.79 5.81
CA SER A 140 15.63 19.75 4.80
C SER A 140 14.50 18.74 5.10
N LEU A 141 13.28 19.06 4.65
CA LEU A 141 12.09 18.20 4.74
C LEU A 141 12.42 16.77 4.25
N GLN A 142 13.24 16.67 3.18
CA GLN A 142 13.71 15.41 2.62
C GLN A 142 14.48 14.56 3.64
N LYS A 143 15.38 15.16 4.43
CA LYS A 143 16.15 14.42 5.45
C LYS A 143 15.26 13.90 6.56
N ASN A 144 14.29 14.69 7.00
CA ASN A 144 13.35 14.30 8.04
C ASN A 144 12.42 13.19 7.57
N LEU A 145 11.85 13.31 6.36
CA LEU A 145 11.02 12.25 5.75
C LEU A 145 11.80 10.95 5.55
N ALA A 146 13.08 11.03 5.15
CA ALA A 146 13.92 9.84 5.05
C ALA A 146 14.13 9.17 6.43
N THR A 147 14.36 9.95 7.49
CA THR A 147 14.52 9.41 8.86
C THR A 147 13.23 8.75 9.35
N ILE A 148 12.09 9.38 9.07
CA ILE A 148 10.76 8.82 9.39
C ILE A 148 10.54 7.51 8.61
N GLY A 149 10.86 7.47 7.32
CA GLY A 149 10.76 6.27 6.49
C GLY A 149 11.58 5.09 7.02
N VAL A 150 12.78 5.35 7.55
CA VAL A 150 13.58 4.31 8.23
C VAL A 150 12.87 3.78 9.47
N ALA A 151 12.29 4.66 10.30
CA ALA A 151 11.55 4.25 11.49
C ALA A 151 10.28 3.45 11.13
N GLN A 152 9.54 3.87 10.12
CA GLN A 152 8.37 3.16 9.59
C GLN A 152 8.75 1.76 9.08
N THR A 153 9.83 1.65 8.30
CA THR A 153 10.31 0.37 7.79
C THR A 153 10.76 -0.57 8.93
N ALA A 154 11.48 -0.06 9.91
CA ALA A 154 11.86 -0.85 11.08
C ALA A 154 10.63 -1.36 11.86
N ALA A 155 9.62 -0.50 12.03
CA ALA A 155 8.35 -0.85 12.67
C ALA A 155 7.56 -1.90 11.87
N MET A 156 7.53 -1.77 10.55
CA MET A 156 6.95 -2.74 9.61
C MET A 156 7.59 -4.12 9.77
N LEU A 157 8.92 -4.19 9.71
CA LEU A 157 9.68 -5.44 9.84
C LEU A 157 9.45 -6.11 11.20
N ALA A 158 9.51 -5.32 12.28
CA ALA A 158 9.24 -5.82 13.62
C ALA A 158 7.78 -6.29 13.77
N GLY A 159 6.82 -5.54 13.24
CA GLY A 159 5.40 -5.89 13.23
C GLY A 159 5.14 -7.22 12.53
N ALA A 160 5.71 -7.40 11.34
CA ALA A 160 5.57 -8.63 10.56
C ALA A 160 6.18 -9.84 11.29
N ALA A 161 7.42 -9.70 11.80
CA ALA A 161 8.11 -10.78 12.50
C ALA A 161 7.38 -11.19 13.77
N ILE A 162 7.01 -10.22 14.62
CA ILE A 162 6.35 -10.47 15.91
C ILE A 162 4.95 -10.99 15.68
N GLY A 163 4.15 -10.29 14.89
CA GLY A 163 2.73 -10.60 14.71
C GLY A 163 2.50 -11.94 14.03
N GLY A 164 3.29 -12.26 12.99
CA GLY A 164 3.23 -13.57 12.35
C GLY A 164 3.67 -14.71 13.29
N SER A 165 4.53 -14.44 14.27
CA SER A 165 4.99 -15.46 15.23
C SER A 165 4.09 -15.60 16.45
N LEU A 166 3.23 -14.62 16.76
CA LEU A 166 2.38 -14.64 17.97
C LEU A 166 1.52 -15.91 18.11
N PRO A 167 0.84 -16.41 17.05
CA PRO A 167 0.05 -17.62 17.17
C PRO A 167 0.88 -18.84 17.59
N ALA A 168 2.10 -19.01 17.06
CA ALA A 168 2.99 -20.11 17.42
C ALA A 168 3.50 -19.97 18.88
N LEU A 169 3.84 -18.75 19.29
CA LEU A 169 4.35 -18.50 20.65
C LEU A 169 3.27 -18.76 21.72
N LEU A 170 1.99 -18.65 21.36
CA LEU A 170 0.85 -18.81 22.28
C LEU A 170 0.02 -20.07 21.98
N SER A 171 0.47 -20.95 21.09
CA SER A 171 -0.26 -22.17 20.69
C SER A 171 -0.50 -23.15 21.87
N GLY A 172 0.41 -23.17 22.85
CA GLY A 172 0.27 -23.95 24.09
C GLY A 172 -0.71 -23.33 25.12
N SER A 173 -1.25 -22.14 24.86
CA SER A 173 -2.18 -21.45 25.77
C SER A 173 -3.62 -21.68 25.32
N GLU A 174 -4.51 -22.03 26.26
CA GLU A 174 -5.94 -22.17 26.01
C GLU A 174 -6.60 -20.77 25.87
N LEU A 175 -6.30 -20.08 24.76
CA LEU A 175 -6.93 -18.79 24.48
C LEU A 175 -8.38 -18.99 24.05
N PRO A 176 -9.34 -18.26 24.67
CA PRO A 176 -10.74 -18.36 24.29
C PRO A 176 -10.97 -17.74 22.90
N TRP A 177 -11.99 -18.24 22.20
CA TRP A 177 -12.48 -17.56 21.00
C TRP A 177 -12.90 -16.11 21.33
N PRO A 178 -12.59 -15.11 20.46
CA PRO A 178 -12.01 -15.18 19.12
C PRO A 178 -10.47 -15.09 19.07
N LEU A 179 -9.78 -15.14 20.21
CA LEU A 179 -8.32 -14.96 20.32
C LEU A 179 -7.52 -16.22 19.94
N SER A 180 -8.18 -17.37 19.89
CA SER A 180 -7.53 -18.64 19.51
C SER A 180 -7.01 -18.62 18.09
N GLY A 181 -6.00 -19.43 17.82
CA GLY A 181 -5.39 -19.55 16.50
C GLY A 181 -4.75 -18.24 16.06
N PHE A 182 -4.99 -17.84 14.82
CA PHE A 182 -4.46 -16.60 14.24
C PHE A 182 -5.11 -15.32 14.81
N GLY A 183 -6.23 -15.44 15.54
CA GLY A 183 -6.97 -14.32 16.12
C GLY A 183 -6.13 -13.46 17.07
N ILE A 184 -5.14 -14.04 17.74
CA ILE A 184 -4.27 -13.31 18.68
C ILE A 184 -3.44 -12.22 17.97
N ALA A 185 -2.98 -12.46 16.73
CA ALA A 185 -2.23 -11.47 15.94
C ALA A 185 -3.14 -10.28 15.56
N LEU A 186 -4.41 -10.55 15.19
CA LEU A 186 -5.39 -9.52 14.91
C LEU A 186 -5.73 -8.71 16.16
N PHE A 187 -5.91 -9.38 17.31
CA PHE A 187 -6.18 -8.73 18.58
C PHE A 187 -5.05 -7.81 19.03
N ALA A 188 -3.79 -8.28 18.93
CA ALA A 188 -2.62 -7.45 19.20
C ALA A 188 -2.57 -6.20 18.31
N GLY A 189 -2.87 -6.37 17.01
CA GLY A 189 -3.02 -5.26 16.08
C GLY A 189 -4.15 -4.29 16.47
N LEU A 190 -5.31 -4.78 16.96
CA LEU A 190 -6.41 -3.95 17.41
C LEU A 190 -6.05 -3.13 18.66
N VAL A 191 -5.42 -3.76 19.65
CA VAL A 191 -4.97 -3.06 20.88
C VAL A 191 -4.02 -1.92 20.51
N LEU A 192 -3.06 -2.19 19.63
CA LEU A 192 -2.12 -1.16 19.19
C LEU A 192 -2.80 -0.07 18.36
N ARG A 193 -3.76 -0.41 17.49
CA ARG A 193 -4.56 0.61 16.73
C ARG A 193 -5.36 1.52 17.66
N ALA A 194 -5.99 0.96 18.71
CA ALA A 194 -6.67 1.76 19.73
C ALA A 194 -5.69 2.71 20.44
N PHE A 195 -4.49 2.23 20.74
CA PHE A 195 -3.43 3.05 21.34
C PHE A 195 -2.94 4.14 20.40
N VAL A 196 -2.74 3.85 19.12
CA VAL A 196 -2.36 4.87 18.09
C VAL A 196 -3.47 5.92 17.95
N MET A 197 -4.74 5.50 17.96
CA MET A 197 -5.87 6.42 17.91
C MET A 197 -5.89 7.34 19.15
N TYR A 198 -5.66 6.80 20.33
CA TYR A 198 -5.50 7.60 21.56
C TYR A 198 -4.32 8.58 21.43
N LEU A 199 -3.15 8.14 20.96
CA LEU A 199 -2.00 9.01 20.75
C LEU A 199 -2.29 10.09 19.70
N THR A 200 -3.05 9.79 18.65
CA THR A 200 -3.47 10.81 17.66
C THR A 200 -4.34 11.88 18.31
N ILE A 201 -5.24 11.49 19.23
CA ILE A 201 -6.05 12.46 19.99
C ILE A 201 -5.18 13.37 20.87
N VAL A 202 -4.14 12.84 21.48
CA VAL A 202 -3.30 13.57 22.44
C VAL A 202 -2.20 14.39 21.77
N LEU A 203 -1.57 13.85 20.72
CA LEU A 203 -0.34 14.40 20.12
C LEU A 203 -0.57 15.26 18.88
N VAL A 204 -1.71 15.08 18.17
CA VAL A 204 -2.03 15.86 16.97
C VAL A 204 -2.91 17.05 17.35
N GLU A 205 -2.35 18.22 17.31
CA GLU A 205 -3.10 19.46 17.51
C GLU A 205 -3.58 20.01 16.18
N GLU A 206 -4.85 20.37 16.11
CA GLU A 206 -5.43 21.04 14.94
C GLU A 206 -5.07 22.53 15.00
N PRO A 207 -4.39 23.10 13.99
CA PRO A 207 -4.17 24.53 13.94
C PRO A 207 -5.51 25.27 13.78
N GLU A 208 -5.61 26.49 14.33
CA GLU A 208 -6.79 27.35 14.15
C GLU A 208 -7.08 27.57 12.66
N ARG A 209 -8.30 27.24 12.23
CA ARG A 209 -8.70 27.29 10.82
C ARG A 209 -8.79 28.74 10.35
N ARG A 210 -7.99 29.07 9.36
CA ARG A 210 -8.11 30.32 8.60
C ARG A 210 -8.81 29.99 7.26
N GLY A 211 -10.13 30.00 7.26
CA GLY A 211 -10.95 29.89 6.06
C GLY A 211 -11.87 28.65 6.04
N THR A 212 -13.10 28.88 5.68
CA THR A 212 -14.10 27.83 5.42
C THR A 212 -14.10 27.53 3.93
N GLN A 213 -13.27 26.58 3.48
CA GLN A 213 -13.53 25.95 2.19
C GLN A 213 -14.89 25.25 2.26
N ARG A 214 -15.78 25.57 1.32
CA ARG A 214 -17.08 24.90 1.28
C ARG A 214 -16.89 23.44 0.95
N LEU A 215 -17.51 22.54 1.73
CA LEU A 215 -17.45 21.09 1.51
C LEU A 215 -17.79 20.70 0.07
N ALA A 216 -18.68 21.47 -0.57
CA ALA A 216 -19.08 21.29 -1.98
C ALA A 216 -17.94 21.56 -2.98
N GLU A 217 -16.97 22.42 -2.63
CA GLU A 217 -15.81 22.73 -3.50
C GLU A 217 -14.71 21.66 -3.35
N ALA A 218 -14.71 20.94 -2.22
CA ALA A 218 -13.76 19.87 -1.96
C ALA A 218 -14.08 18.56 -2.74
N LEU A 219 -15.32 18.41 -3.21
CA LEU A 219 -15.75 17.23 -3.95
C LEU A 219 -15.41 17.38 -5.44
N THR A 220 -14.43 16.60 -5.89
CA THR A 220 -14.03 16.56 -7.30
C THR A 220 -15.17 16.02 -8.15
N THR A 221 -15.58 16.74 -9.19
CA THR A 221 -16.69 16.33 -10.06
C THR A 221 -16.24 15.21 -11.02
N PRO A 222 -17.12 14.27 -11.39
CA PRO A 222 -16.84 13.24 -12.40
C PRO A 222 -16.34 13.82 -13.74
N ALA A 223 -16.69 15.07 -14.03
CA ALA A 223 -16.21 15.78 -15.22
C ALA A 223 -14.67 15.95 -15.21
N VAL A 224 -14.06 16.25 -14.05
CA VAL A 224 -12.61 16.41 -13.93
C VAL A 224 -11.88 15.10 -14.23
N VAL A 225 -12.40 13.97 -13.75
CA VAL A 225 -11.84 12.64 -14.04
C VAL A 225 -11.95 12.31 -15.52
N ARG A 226 -13.11 12.56 -16.14
CA ARG A 226 -13.32 12.32 -17.56
C ARG A 226 -12.39 13.15 -18.43
N ASP A 227 -12.27 14.45 -18.13
CA ASP A 227 -11.45 15.37 -18.91
C ASP A 227 -9.95 15.08 -18.70
N GLY A 228 -9.55 14.69 -17.48
CA GLY A 228 -8.23 14.17 -17.21
C GLY A 228 -7.93 12.89 -18.00
N LEU A 229 -8.83 11.93 -18.07
CA LEU A 229 -8.65 10.70 -18.86
C LEU A 229 -8.53 11.00 -20.36
N ARG A 230 -9.35 11.92 -20.89
CA ARG A 230 -9.23 12.36 -22.29
C ARG A 230 -7.86 12.99 -22.58
N LEU A 231 -7.35 13.79 -21.65
CA LEU A 231 -6.04 14.37 -21.76
C LEU A 231 -4.94 13.31 -21.68
N ALA A 232 -5.05 12.36 -20.73
CA ALA A 232 -4.09 11.26 -20.59
C ALA A 232 -3.94 10.48 -21.90
N LEU A 233 -5.06 10.18 -22.58
CA LEU A 233 -5.04 9.42 -23.84
C LEU A 233 -4.41 10.20 -25.03
N ARG A 234 -4.23 11.53 -24.91
CA ARG A 234 -3.54 12.34 -25.93
C ARG A 234 -2.03 12.35 -25.77
N ILE A 235 -1.51 12.02 -24.57
CA ILE A 235 -0.07 11.98 -24.31
C ILE A 235 0.48 10.62 -24.77
N PRO A 236 1.44 10.56 -25.72
CA PRO A 236 1.83 9.31 -26.38
C PRO A 236 2.29 8.18 -25.47
N VAL A 237 2.93 8.49 -24.34
CA VAL A 237 3.43 7.50 -23.36
C VAL A 237 2.36 7.06 -22.36
N MET A 238 1.32 7.87 -22.15
CA MET A 238 0.35 7.68 -21.08
C MET A 238 -0.50 6.41 -21.24
N PRO A 239 -1.01 6.04 -22.43
CA PRO A 239 -1.75 4.78 -22.57
C PRO A 239 -0.96 3.56 -22.12
N TYR A 240 0.35 3.53 -22.39
CA TYR A 240 1.23 2.45 -21.95
C TYR A 240 1.42 2.46 -20.42
N LEU A 241 1.58 3.65 -19.81
CA LEU A 241 1.67 3.79 -18.35
C LEU A 241 0.37 3.38 -17.66
N LEU A 242 -0.80 3.71 -18.22
CA LEU A 242 -2.09 3.29 -17.66
C LEU A 242 -2.30 1.77 -17.79
N VAL A 243 -1.92 1.17 -18.92
CA VAL A 243 -1.94 -0.31 -19.07
C VAL A 243 -0.97 -0.95 -18.08
N ALA A 244 0.23 -0.38 -17.91
CA ALA A 244 1.17 -0.84 -16.90
C ALA A 244 0.56 -0.75 -15.49
N GLY A 245 -0.07 0.38 -15.13
CA GLY A 245 -0.72 0.58 -13.84
C GLY A 245 -1.84 -0.45 -13.56
N ALA A 246 -2.73 -0.70 -14.53
CA ALA A 246 -3.77 -1.71 -14.39
C ALA A 246 -3.21 -3.12 -14.20
N ALA A 247 -2.26 -3.52 -15.05
CA ALA A 247 -1.63 -4.84 -14.97
C ALA A 247 -0.80 -5.00 -13.68
N MET A 248 -0.14 -3.92 -13.20
CA MET A 248 0.52 -3.89 -11.89
C MET A 248 -0.47 -4.15 -10.75
N GLY A 249 -1.67 -3.56 -10.81
CA GLY A 249 -2.71 -3.79 -9.81
C GLY A 249 -3.08 -5.27 -9.70
N VAL A 250 -3.34 -5.93 -10.84
CA VAL A 250 -3.63 -7.39 -10.89
C VAL A 250 -2.45 -8.20 -10.34
N ALA A 251 -1.23 -7.89 -10.79
CA ALA A 251 -0.03 -8.63 -10.41
C ALA A 251 0.30 -8.48 -8.90
N THR A 252 0.18 -7.26 -8.37
CA THR A 252 0.48 -6.97 -6.97
C THR A 252 -0.50 -7.67 -6.04
N ILE A 253 -1.80 -7.55 -6.30
CA ILE A 253 -2.79 -8.19 -5.43
C ILE A 253 -2.72 -9.72 -5.50
N SER A 254 -2.36 -10.31 -6.64
CA SER A 254 -2.17 -11.75 -6.74
C SER A 254 -1.00 -12.22 -5.87
N LEU A 255 0.12 -11.49 -5.86
CA LEU A 255 1.26 -11.81 -5.01
C LEU A 255 0.89 -11.64 -3.53
N GLU A 256 0.29 -10.51 -3.14
CA GLU A 256 -0.06 -10.20 -1.76
C GLU A 256 -1.11 -11.15 -1.17
N THR A 257 -2.06 -11.63 -1.98
CA THR A 257 -3.13 -12.52 -1.53
C THR A 257 -2.70 -13.97 -1.47
N PHE A 258 -1.96 -14.47 -2.49
CA PHE A 258 -1.77 -15.91 -2.65
C PHE A 258 -0.46 -16.44 -2.06
N TRP A 259 0.48 -15.59 -1.64
CA TRP A 259 1.72 -16.09 -1.04
C TRP A 259 1.49 -16.91 0.24
N GLN A 260 0.52 -16.51 1.10
CA GLN A 260 0.20 -17.25 2.33
C GLN A 260 -0.43 -18.61 2.04
N PRO A 261 -1.50 -18.72 1.23
CA PRO A 261 -2.05 -20.01 0.81
C PRO A 261 -1.00 -20.92 0.11
N ILE A 262 -0.09 -20.36 -0.69
CA ILE A 262 0.96 -21.16 -1.34
C ILE A 262 2.00 -21.61 -0.32
N ALA A 263 2.42 -20.75 0.60
CA ALA A 263 3.33 -21.11 1.67
C ALA A 263 2.72 -22.20 2.58
N SER A 264 1.41 -22.17 2.82
CA SER A 264 0.74 -23.18 3.65
C SER A 264 0.76 -24.59 3.03
N LEU A 265 0.89 -24.71 1.72
CA LEU A 265 1.08 -26.02 1.06
C LEU A 265 2.43 -26.67 1.43
N THR A 266 3.39 -25.86 1.86
CA THR A 266 4.74 -26.33 2.23
C THR A 266 4.93 -26.42 3.75
N PHE A 267 4.40 -25.43 4.50
CA PHE A 267 4.66 -25.28 5.93
C PHE A 267 3.48 -25.65 6.83
N GLY A 268 2.31 -25.89 6.23
CA GLY A 268 1.05 -26.04 6.95
C GLY A 268 0.37 -24.69 7.25
N ALA A 269 -0.92 -24.77 7.63
CA ALA A 269 -1.76 -23.63 7.99
C ALA A 269 -2.11 -23.62 9.48
N ASP A 270 -1.39 -24.37 10.30
CA ASP A 270 -1.65 -24.47 11.73
C ASP A 270 -1.04 -23.28 12.49
N PRO A 271 -1.66 -22.79 13.55
CA PRO A 271 -1.14 -21.71 14.37
C PRO A 271 0.28 -21.98 14.90
N GLU A 272 0.62 -23.24 15.19
CA GLU A 272 1.94 -23.66 15.66
C GLU A 272 3.07 -23.39 14.66
N THR A 273 2.76 -23.44 13.37
CA THR A 273 3.71 -23.17 12.28
C THR A 273 3.81 -21.69 11.93
N SER A 274 3.03 -20.82 12.58
CA SER A 274 2.92 -19.41 12.21
C SER A 274 4.21 -18.61 12.30
N GLY A 275 5.18 -19.06 13.10
CA GLY A 275 6.51 -18.46 13.17
C GLY A 275 7.23 -18.37 11.82
N VAL A 276 6.96 -19.33 10.91
CA VAL A 276 7.48 -19.28 9.54
C VAL A 276 6.89 -18.10 8.77
N TYR A 277 5.61 -17.82 8.95
CA TYR A 277 4.94 -16.67 8.28
C TYR A 277 5.44 -15.33 8.82
N GLY A 278 5.79 -15.26 10.11
CA GLY A 278 6.48 -14.11 10.68
C GLY A 278 7.86 -13.90 10.03
N PHE A 279 8.62 -14.97 9.85
CA PHE A 279 9.90 -14.93 9.15
C PHE A 279 9.73 -14.54 7.67
N LEU A 280 8.77 -15.13 6.95
CA LEU A 280 8.47 -14.77 5.55
C LEU A 280 8.01 -13.32 5.43
N GLY A 281 7.20 -12.82 6.36
CA GLY A 281 6.81 -11.41 6.43
C GLY A 281 8.00 -10.48 6.64
N PHE A 282 8.96 -10.88 7.48
CA PHE A 282 10.24 -10.17 7.61
C PHE A 282 11.05 -10.19 6.30
N VAL A 283 11.18 -11.35 5.65
CA VAL A 283 11.88 -11.50 4.35
C VAL A 283 11.25 -10.58 3.29
N LEU A 284 9.93 -10.56 3.19
CA LEU A 284 9.17 -9.68 2.30
C LEU A 284 9.54 -8.20 2.51
N GLY A 285 9.44 -7.73 3.75
CA GLY A 285 9.73 -6.35 4.08
C GLY A 285 11.21 -5.98 3.90
N ALA A 286 12.13 -6.84 4.34
CA ALA A 286 13.58 -6.64 4.17
C ALA A 286 13.98 -6.61 2.69
N SER A 287 13.40 -7.49 1.87
CA SER A 287 13.65 -7.52 0.42
C SER A 287 13.11 -6.27 -0.26
N GLY A 288 11.93 -5.78 0.14
CA GLY A 288 11.39 -4.50 -0.33
C GLY A 288 12.29 -3.32 -0.01
N LEU A 289 12.82 -3.26 1.21
CA LEU A 289 13.79 -2.24 1.62
C LEU A 289 15.08 -2.32 0.76
N LEU A 290 15.62 -3.51 0.55
CA LEU A 290 16.80 -3.71 -0.29
C LEU A 290 16.54 -3.30 -1.75
N GLY A 291 15.35 -3.57 -2.28
CA GLY A 291 14.93 -3.12 -3.61
C GLY A 291 14.90 -1.60 -3.73
N SER A 292 14.32 -0.91 -2.76
CA SER A 292 14.28 0.56 -2.72
C SER A 292 15.68 1.16 -2.61
N LEU A 293 16.55 0.59 -1.76
CA LEU A 293 17.96 1.01 -1.63
C LEU A 293 18.75 0.77 -2.92
N ALA A 294 18.49 -0.32 -3.63
CA ALA A 294 19.12 -0.61 -4.92
C ALA A 294 18.77 0.44 -5.98
N VAL A 295 17.50 0.84 -6.06
CA VAL A 295 17.07 1.92 -6.97
C VAL A 295 17.72 3.25 -6.59
N MET A 296 17.72 3.59 -5.31
CA MET A 296 18.35 4.83 -4.83
C MET A 296 19.84 4.90 -5.16
N ARG A 297 20.55 3.78 -5.12
CA ARG A 297 22.00 3.72 -5.36
C ARG A 297 22.39 3.58 -6.81
N TYR A 298 21.59 2.86 -7.59
CA TYR A 298 21.96 2.40 -8.94
C TYR A 298 20.95 2.78 -10.02
N GLY A 299 19.75 3.30 -9.65
CA GLY A 299 18.66 3.55 -10.59
C GLY A 299 19.04 4.47 -11.75
N ASP A 300 19.71 5.59 -11.45
CA ASP A 300 20.16 6.57 -12.47
C ASP A 300 21.24 6.02 -13.43
N ARG A 301 21.92 4.94 -13.03
CA ARG A 301 22.99 4.30 -13.83
C ARG A 301 22.50 3.11 -14.63
N PHE A 302 21.22 2.76 -14.51
CA PHE A 302 20.69 1.58 -15.18
C PHE A 302 20.63 1.80 -16.71
N PRO A 303 21.20 0.89 -17.52
CA PRO A 303 21.21 1.03 -18.98
C PRO A 303 19.77 1.09 -19.54
N GLY A 304 19.45 2.10 -20.34
CA GLY A 304 18.12 2.29 -20.91
C GLY A 304 17.15 3.10 -20.05
N GLY A 305 17.62 3.62 -18.89
CA GLY A 305 16.85 4.55 -18.05
C GLY A 305 15.68 3.94 -17.27
N PRO A 306 14.76 4.78 -16.75
CA PRO A 306 13.68 4.33 -15.87
C PRO A 306 12.76 3.27 -16.49
N ALA A 307 12.42 3.38 -17.78
CA ALA A 307 11.55 2.43 -18.46
C ALA A 307 12.17 1.03 -18.56
N ALA A 308 13.49 0.96 -18.84
CA ALA A 308 14.22 -0.31 -18.91
C ALA A 308 14.36 -0.94 -17.51
N LEU A 309 14.64 -0.14 -16.47
CA LEU A 309 14.71 -0.62 -15.09
C LEU A 309 13.37 -1.16 -14.63
N ALA A 310 12.27 -0.42 -14.87
CA ALA A 310 10.92 -0.86 -14.54
C ALA A 310 10.58 -2.17 -15.28
N GLY A 311 10.85 -2.26 -16.58
CA GLY A 311 10.62 -3.46 -17.38
C GLY A 311 11.41 -4.67 -16.88
N ALA A 312 12.70 -4.50 -16.59
CA ALA A 312 13.57 -5.56 -16.06
C ALA A 312 13.06 -6.05 -14.68
N SER A 313 12.64 -5.14 -13.81
CA SER A 313 12.05 -5.47 -12.51
C SER A 313 10.78 -6.31 -12.67
N GLN A 314 9.95 -6.04 -13.68
CA GLN A 314 8.75 -6.85 -13.95
C GLN A 314 9.10 -8.26 -14.43
N VAL A 315 10.09 -8.41 -15.31
CA VAL A 315 10.54 -9.73 -15.74
C VAL A 315 11.08 -10.54 -14.56
N LEU A 316 11.89 -9.89 -13.70
CA LEU A 316 12.40 -10.52 -12.47
C LEU A 316 11.26 -10.93 -11.53
N LYS A 317 10.25 -10.04 -11.32
CA LYS A 317 9.07 -10.32 -10.51
C LYS A 317 8.27 -11.50 -11.06
N ALA A 318 8.02 -11.53 -12.36
CA ALA A 318 7.31 -12.64 -12.99
C ALA A 318 8.03 -13.98 -12.78
N GLY A 319 9.34 -14.04 -13.01
CA GLY A 319 10.16 -15.23 -12.74
C GLY A 319 10.10 -15.67 -11.28
N ALA A 320 10.15 -14.72 -10.34
CA ALA A 320 10.05 -14.99 -8.90
C ALA A 320 8.65 -15.50 -8.50
N MET A 321 7.58 -14.95 -9.07
CA MET A 321 6.21 -15.41 -8.83
C MET A 321 6.00 -16.85 -9.37
N ILE A 322 6.57 -17.18 -10.53
CA ILE A 322 6.55 -18.55 -11.09
C ILE A 322 7.38 -19.49 -10.20
N LEU A 323 8.56 -19.05 -9.74
CA LEU A 323 9.38 -19.81 -8.80
C LEU A 323 8.60 -20.11 -7.51
N LEU A 324 7.94 -19.11 -6.93
CA LEU A 324 7.09 -19.25 -5.74
C LEU A 324 5.93 -20.24 -5.98
N ALA A 325 5.31 -20.19 -7.15
CA ALA A 325 4.20 -21.08 -7.49
C ALA A 325 4.64 -22.56 -7.68
N LEU A 326 5.81 -22.79 -8.28
CA LEU A 326 6.23 -24.13 -8.70
C LEU A 326 7.09 -24.87 -7.66
N HIS A 327 7.77 -24.15 -6.75
CA HIS A 327 8.68 -24.77 -5.80
C HIS A 327 8.00 -25.16 -4.49
N ALA A 328 8.06 -26.48 -4.19
CA ALA A 328 7.51 -27.07 -2.98
C ALA A 328 8.51 -27.10 -1.79
N THR A 329 9.66 -26.42 -1.89
CA THR A 329 10.65 -26.40 -0.80
C THR A 329 10.58 -25.07 -0.02
N GLY A 330 10.82 -25.12 1.29
CA GLY A 330 10.80 -23.93 2.14
C GLY A 330 11.78 -22.85 1.67
N ALA A 331 12.96 -23.23 1.20
CA ALA A 331 13.93 -22.31 0.60
C ALA A 331 13.41 -21.67 -0.68
N GLY A 332 12.75 -22.46 -1.55
CA GLY A 332 12.15 -21.96 -2.79
C GLY A 332 11.05 -20.92 -2.54
N VAL A 333 10.20 -21.14 -1.51
CA VAL A 333 9.17 -20.19 -1.09
C VAL A 333 9.82 -18.88 -0.58
N ALA A 334 10.81 -18.97 0.30
CA ALA A 334 11.45 -17.78 0.87
C ALA A 334 12.22 -16.97 -0.20
N VAL A 335 12.95 -17.63 -1.10
CA VAL A 335 13.68 -16.97 -2.20
C VAL A 335 12.71 -16.38 -3.21
N GLY A 336 11.69 -17.13 -3.64
CA GLY A 336 10.68 -16.64 -4.58
C GLY A 336 9.96 -15.41 -4.03
N LEU A 337 9.54 -15.44 -2.77
CA LEU A 337 8.90 -14.34 -2.09
C LEU A 337 9.85 -13.12 -1.97
N GLY A 338 11.07 -13.33 -1.49
CA GLY A 338 12.06 -12.27 -1.34
C GLY A 338 12.38 -11.57 -2.66
N VAL A 339 12.66 -12.33 -3.72
CA VAL A 339 12.94 -11.76 -5.05
C VAL A 339 11.73 -11.06 -5.64
N ALA A 340 10.51 -11.59 -5.45
CA ALA A 340 9.28 -10.95 -5.94
C ALA A 340 9.05 -9.58 -5.28
N PHE A 341 9.24 -9.47 -3.95
CA PHE A 341 9.07 -8.20 -3.22
C PHE A 341 10.24 -7.23 -3.41
N PHE A 342 11.46 -7.72 -3.61
CA PHE A 342 12.57 -6.90 -4.07
C PHE A 342 12.23 -6.26 -5.42
N ALA A 343 11.78 -7.04 -6.39
CA ALA A 343 11.42 -6.57 -7.72
C ALA A 343 10.18 -5.65 -7.69
N LEU A 344 9.21 -5.90 -6.81
CA LEU A 344 8.05 -5.03 -6.57
C LEU A 344 8.50 -3.64 -6.09
N ALA A 345 9.44 -3.56 -5.17
CA ALA A 345 9.95 -2.30 -4.67
C ALA A 345 10.82 -1.54 -5.69
N THR A 346 11.60 -2.26 -6.51
CA THR A 346 12.44 -1.63 -7.53
C THR A 346 11.66 -1.03 -8.69
N GLN A 347 10.40 -1.42 -8.93
CA GLN A 347 9.58 -0.89 -10.03
C GLN A 347 8.90 0.45 -9.70
N ASN A 348 8.58 0.72 -8.42
CA ASN A 348 7.69 1.83 -8.02
C ASN A 348 8.31 3.19 -8.38
N VAL A 349 9.54 3.44 -7.96
CA VAL A 349 10.22 4.73 -8.22
C VAL A 349 10.37 5.02 -9.73
N PRO A 350 10.85 4.08 -10.58
CA PRO A 350 10.88 4.30 -12.03
C PRO A 350 9.51 4.56 -12.65
N HIS A 351 8.45 3.85 -12.21
CA HIS A 351 7.09 4.09 -12.70
C HIS A 351 6.63 5.52 -12.39
N ASP A 352 6.77 5.95 -11.13
CA ASP A 352 6.39 7.29 -10.69
C ASP A 352 7.23 8.37 -11.40
N THR A 353 8.51 8.12 -11.66
CA THR A 353 9.37 9.02 -12.41
C THR A 353 8.83 9.21 -13.82
N LEU A 354 8.56 8.11 -14.56
CA LEU A 354 8.02 8.16 -15.91
C LEU A 354 6.67 8.89 -15.97
N LEU A 355 5.81 8.67 -14.99
CA LEU A 355 4.51 9.33 -14.89
C LEU A 355 4.67 10.84 -14.65
N ASN A 356 5.57 11.23 -13.74
CA ASN A 356 5.82 12.63 -13.41
C ASN A 356 6.50 13.41 -14.54
N GLU A 357 7.38 12.76 -15.32
CA GLU A 357 8.05 13.35 -16.48
C GLU A 357 7.13 13.48 -17.70
N ALA A 358 6.11 12.63 -17.80
CA ALA A 358 5.19 12.63 -18.94
C ALA A 358 4.17 13.78 -18.90
N VAL A 359 4.03 14.49 -17.76
CA VAL A 359 2.92 15.43 -17.53
C VAL A 359 3.42 16.78 -17.03
N PRO A 360 2.89 17.91 -17.56
CA PRO A 360 3.13 19.25 -17.03
C PRO A 360 2.74 19.36 -15.53
N SER A 361 3.45 20.24 -14.79
CA SER A 361 3.27 20.40 -13.33
C SER A 361 1.83 20.71 -12.91
N GLU A 362 1.11 21.50 -13.72
CA GLU A 362 -0.26 21.97 -13.47
C GLU A 362 -1.29 20.84 -13.50
N ARG A 363 -1.00 19.76 -14.22
CA ARG A 363 -1.92 18.62 -14.43
C ARG A 363 -1.45 17.33 -13.76
N ARG A 364 -0.34 17.38 -13.06
CA ARG A 364 0.31 16.21 -12.43
C ARG A 364 -0.60 15.51 -11.42
N SER A 365 -1.28 16.25 -10.55
CA SER A 365 -2.16 15.69 -9.54
C SER A 365 -3.31 14.88 -10.14
N ILE A 366 -3.92 15.38 -11.23
CA ILE A 366 -5.01 14.68 -11.94
C ILE A 366 -4.49 13.38 -12.57
N MET A 367 -3.30 13.40 -13.16
CA MET A 367 -2.72 12.21 -13.80
C MET A 367 -2.32 11.14 -12.77
N LEU A 368 -1.79 11.55 -11.62
CA LEU A 368 -1.50 10.64 -10.51
C LEU A 368 -2.79 9.98 -9.99
N SER A 369 -3.87 10.75 -9.84
CA SER A 369 -5.17 10.21 -9.44
C SER A 369 -5.74 9.23 -10.48
N ILE A 370 -5.59 9.51 -11.78
CA ILE A 370 -6.03 8.58 -12.85
C ILE A 370 -5.20 7.30 -12.82
N ASN A 371 -3.89 7.38 -12.60
CA ASN A 371 -3.03 6.20 -12.47
C ASN A 371 -3.42 5.36 -11.24
N SER A 372 -3.67 5.98 -10.09
CA SER A 372 -4.19 5.33 -8.88
C SER A 372 -5.51 4.62 -9.14
N LEU A 373 -6.47 5.31 -9.79
CA LEU A 373 -7.76 4.76 -10.18
C LEU A 373 -7.61 3.50 -11.05
N VAL A 374 -6.77 3.55 -12.08
CA VAL A 374 -6.55 2.43 -12.99
C VAL A 374 -5.85 1.27 -12.27
N PHE A 375 -4.89 1.56 -11.40
CA PHE A 375 -4.23 0.56 -10.55
C PHE A 375 -5.23 -0.17 -9.65
N PHE A 376 -6.07 0.55 -8.91
CA PHE A 376 -7.07 -0.06 -8.02
C PHE A 376 -8.20 -0.78 -8.77
N LEU A 377 -8.54 -0.37 -10.00
CA LEU A 377 -9.40 -1.16 -10.87
C LEU A 377 -8.74 -2.50 -11.23
N GLY A 378 -7.43 -2.49 -11.52
CA GLY A 378 -6.65 -3.71 -11.69
C GLY A 378 -6.66 -4.59 -10.45
N VAL A 379 -6.48 -4.00 -9.25
CA VAL A 379 -6.59 -4.69 -7.96
C VAL A 379 -7.97 -5.32 -7.79
N ALA A 380 -9.06 -4.59 -8.08
CA ALA A 380 -10.43 -5.09 -7.93
C ALA A 380 -10.72 -6.27 -8.87
N LEU A 381 -10.36 -6.15 -10.14
CA LEU A 381 -10.53 -7.22 -11.13
C LEU A 381 -9.64 -8.43 -10.78
N GLY A 382 -8.37 -8.20 -10.45
CA GLY A 382 -7.43 -9.23 -10.06
C GLY A 382 -7.89 -9.99 -8.82
N SER A 383 -8.31 -9.30 -7.77
CA SER A 383 -8.82 -9.90 -6.54
C SER A 383 -10.01 -10.82 -6.79
N SER A 384 -11.02 -10.33 -7.50
CA SER A 384 -12.23 -11.12 -7.80
C SER A 384 -11.94 -12.32 -8.68
N VAL A 385 -11.30 -12.10 -9.85
CA VAL A 385 -11.10 -13.15 -10.84
C VAL A 385 -10.10 -14.18 -10.33
N LEU A 386 -8.95 -13.75 -9.82
CA LEU A 386 -7.91 -14.67 -9.36
C LEU A 386 -8.29 -15.35 -8.04
N GLY A 387 -9.07 -14.67 -7.17
CA GLY A 387 -9.67 -15.29 -5.98
C GLY A 387 -10.59 -16.45 -6.35
N TYR A 388 -11.45 -16.26 -7.36
CA TYR A 388 -12.30 -17.33 -7.88
C TYR A 388 -11.48 -18.47 -8.49
N VAL A 389 -10.46 -18.16 -9.33
CA VAL A 389 -9.56 -19.19 -9.89
C VAL A 389 -8.85 -19.98 -8.79
N ALA A 390 -8.34 -19.29 -7.77
CA ALA A 390 -7.65 -19.93 -6.66
C ALA A 390 -8.56 -20.86 -5.85
N ALA A 391 -9.84 -20.49 -5.67
CA ALA A 391 -10.82 -21.29 -4.95
C ALA A 391 -11.29 -22.52 -5.74
N GLN A 392 -11.44 -22.39 -7.06
CA GLN A 392 -11.96 -23.47 -7.91
C GLN A 392 -10.87 -24.43 -8.39
N GLN A 393 -9.63 -23.96 -8.50
CA GLN A 393 -8.52 -24.73 -9.08
C GLN A 393 -7.36 -24.85 -8.07
N ASP A 394 -6.47 -23.87 -8.06
CA ASP A 394 -5.25 -23.87 -7.24
C ASP A 394 -4.73 -22.42 -7.09
N PRO A 395 -4.33 -21.98 -5.88
CA PRO A 395 -3.72 -20.66 -5.68
C PRO A 395 -2.42 -20.46 -6.48
N ARG A 396 -1.72 -21.54 -6.83
CA ARG A 396 -0.53 -21.49 -7.69
C ARG A 396 -0.88 -21.06 -9.11
N LEU A 397 -2.00 -21.56 -9.65
CA LEU A 397 -2.48 -21.14 -10.98
C LEU A 397 -2.85 -19.64 -10.97
N ALA A 398 -3.55 -19.18 -9.94
CA ALA A 398 -3.89 -17.77 -9.79
C ALA A 398 -2.64 -16.89 -9.73
N LEU A 399 -1.59 -17.31 -9.01
CA LEU A 399 -0.31 -16.60 -8.96
C LEU A 399 0.42 -16.60 -10.32
N CYS A 400 0.38 -17.71 -11.06
CA CYS A 400 0.95 -17.80 -12.43
C CYS A 400 0.23 -16.84 -13.40
N ILE A 401 -1.10 -16.74 -13.29
CA ILE A 401 -1.85 -15.74 -14.08
C ILE A 401 -1.44 -14.32 -13.68
N GLY A 402 -1.27 -14.05 -12.39
CA GLY A 402 -0.70 -12.78 -11.91
C GLY A 402 0.68 -12.49 -12.51
N ALA A 403 1.54 -13.51 -12.64
CA ALA A 403 2.85 -13.38 -13.29
C ALA A 403 2.74 -13.01 -14.78
N LEU A 404 1.72 -13.49 -15.50
CA LEU A 404 1.45 -13.08 -16.89
C LEU A 404 1.11 -11.57 -16.96
N PHE A 405 0.29 -11.07 -16.04
CA PHE A 405 0.03 -9.61 -15.97
C PHE A 405 1.29 -8.81 -15.66
N THR A 406 2.21 -9.38 -14.88
CA THR A 406 3.54 -8.77 -14.67
C THR A 406 4.32 -8.66 -15.98
N LEU A 407 4.26 -9.67 -16.86
CA LEU A 407 4.88 -9.61 -18.19
C LEU A 407 4.16 -8.61 -19.12
N VAL A 408 2.83 -8.48 -19.04
CA VAL A 408 2.09 -7.43 -19.74
C VAL A 408 2.62 -6.05 -19.34
N THR A 409 2.88 -5.83 -18.04
CA THR A 409 3.47 -4.60 -17.54
C THR A 409 4.88 -4.37 -18.12
N ALA A 410 5.71 -5.42 -18.22
CA ALA A 410 7.04 -5.31 -18.84
C ALA A 410 6.96 -4.88 -20.31
N VAL A 411 6.02 -5.46 -21.08
CA VAL A 411 5.78 -5.08 -22.48
C VAL A 411 5.29 -3.64 -22.58
N ALA A 412 4.43 -3.19 -21.67
CA ALA A 412 3.97 -1.80 -21.64
C ALA A 412 5.13 -0.82 -21.44
N TYR A 413 6.13 -1.13 -20.61
CA TYR A 413 7.34 -0.29 -20.48
C TYR A 413 8.22 -0.27 -21.74
N VAL A 414 8.22 -1.32 -22.55
CA VAL A 414 8.83 -1.26 -23.89
C VAL A 414 8.09 -0.25 -24.77
N GLY A 415 6.74 -0.25 -24.71
CA GLY A 415 5.92 0.76 -25.38
C GLY A 415 6.23 2.19 -24.93
N VAL A 416 6.40 2.43 -23.62
CA VAL A 416 6.84 3.72 -23.07
C VAL A 416 8.19 4.15 -23.66
N ALA A 417 9.19 3.25 -23.66
CA ALA A 417 10.53 3.54 -24.20
C ALA A 417 10.50 3.88 -25.69
N LEU A 418 9.63 3.23 -26.46
CA LEU A 418 9.47 3.49 -27.90
C LEU A 418 8.74 4.82 -28.16
N ALA A 419 7.70 5.13 -27.39
CA ALA A 419 6.90 6.36 -27.51
C ALA A 419 7.66 7.61 -27.03
N ALA A 420 8.61 7.46 -26.09
CA ALA A 420 9.45 8.55 -25.58
C ALA A 420 10.59 8.97 -26.52
N ARG A 421 10.79 8.33 -27.67
CA ARG A 421 11.81 8.72 -28.67
C ARG A 421 11.49 10.09 -29.30
N PRO A 422 12.44 10.81 -29.95
CA PRO A 422 12.37 12.26 -30.28
C PRO A 422 11.07 12.78 -30.89
N ARG A 423 10.29 11.97 -31.61
CA ARG A 423 8.96 12.35 -32.11
C ARG A 423 7.93 12.69 -31.02
N GLY A 424 8.08 12.13 -29.82
CA GLY A 424 7.16 12.39 -28.70
C GLY A 424 7.41 13.75 -28.01
N LYS A 425 8.61 14.31 -28.09
CA LYS A 425 8.93 15.60 -27.46
C LYS A 425 8.30 16.80 -28.20
N GLU A 426 8.16 16.72 -29.52
CA GLU A 426 7.52 17.75 -30.32
C GLU A 426 6.00 17.80 -30.07
N LEU A 427 5.34 16.64 -29.91
CA LEU A 427 3.90 16.55 -29.62
C LEU A 427 3.55 17.01 -28.19
N VAL A 428 4.44 16.83 -27.21
CA VAL A 428 4.23 17.33 -25.85
C VAL A 428 4.30 18.86 -25.80
N ALA A 429 5.15 19.47 -26.61
CA ALA A 429 5.24 20.92 -26.77
C ALA A 429 3.96 21.48 -27.44
N GLU A 430 3.44 20.86 -28.51
CA GLU A 430 2.21 21.27 -29.17
C GLU A 430 0.98 21.19 -28.25
N VAL A 431 0.87 20.15 -27.41
CA VAL A 431 -0.24 20.00 -26.45
C VAL A 431 -0.13 21.01 -25.28
N SER A 432 1.07 21.53 -24.98
CA SER A 432 1.23 22.60 -23.98
C SER A 432 0.87 23.97 -24.50
N ASP A 433 0.97 24.20 -25.83
CA ASP A 433 0.65 25.50 -26.47
C ASP A 433 -0.84 25.63 -26.83
N GLU A 434 -1.61 24.51 -26.96
CA GLU A 434 -3.05 24.51 -27.22
C GLU A 434 -3.92 24.49 -25.95
N ALA A 435 -3.33 24.45 -24.76
CA ALA A 435 -4.01 24.30 -23.46
C ALA A 435 -3.83 25.53 -22.57
#